data_b41e4001fc35768bde596e84dbc0b778
#
_entry.id   b41e4001fc35768bde596e84dbc0b778
#
_cell.length_a   1.000
_cell.length_b   1.000
_cell.length_c   1.000
_cell.angle_alpha   90.00
_cell.angle_beta   90.00
_cell.angle_gamma   90.00
#
_symmetry.space_group_name_H-M   'P 1'
#
loop_
_entity.id
_entity.type
_entity.pdbx_description
1 polymer ?
#
loop_
_entity_poly.entity_id
_entity_poly.type
_entity_poly.pdbx_seq_one_letter_code
_entity_poly.pdbx_strand_id
1 'polypeptide(L)'
;MDKLNLRFISLAGVFAAAAAPAAWAQGQPVAWSPSYVGTCTTCELSGRNLTGWTLTGANYAEAKMDRAVLSDVNAVSVNFERADLTGADMRRAVFTNAKLAGVKLTGARMMGFSAIGADLSGAAIYGANLEGATLIGANLKDAHLMTALLGGADLSTANLQGAFLDRADLRGTVLNGANLRDARLNGANIAGASFKDARFPGADLQSVVGFEEADFEGACGSLTTRLPPDMRLPTCTKAQLAVRLSADPE
;
A
#
# COMPACT_ATOMS: atom_id res chain seq x y z
N MET A 1 5.44 58.11 -1.81
CA MET A 1 4.82 57.53 -3.01
C MET A 1 5.80 56.49 -3.58
N ASP A 2 5.95 55.38 -2.93
CA ASP A 2 6.85 54.33 -3.41
C ASP A 2 6.02 53.15 -3.85
N LYS A 3 6.11 52.89 -5.15
CA LYS A 3 5.44 51.78 -5.82
C LYS A 3 6.14 50.48 -5.46
N LEU A 4 5.55 49.71 -4.56
CA LEU A 4 5.97 48.34 -4.33
C LEU A 4 5.65 47.52 -5.57
N ASN A 5 6.67 47.26 -6.38
CA ASN A 5 6.63 46.28 -7.47
C ASN A 5 6.58 44.86 -6.90
N LEU A 6 5.38 44.34 -6.68
CA LEU A 6 5.20 42.90 -6.48
C LEU A 6 5.48 42.19 -7.80
N ARG A 7 6.73 41.80 -8.02
CA ARG A 7 7.04 40.76 -9.00
C ARG A 7 6.47 39.47 -8.48
N PHE A 8 5.41 38.97 -9.12
CA PHE A 8 4.97 37.60 -8.98
C PHE A 8 6.12 36.70 -9.45
N ILE A 9 6.93 36.26 -8.50
CA ILE A 9 7.84 35.14 -8.74
C ILE A 9 6.94 33.93 -8.87
N SER A 10 6.93 33.33 -10.05
CA SER A 10 6.32 32.05 -10.33
C SER A 10 6.84 31.06 -9.30
N LEU A 11 6.02 30.73 -8.31
CA LEU A 11 6.28 29.70 -7.30
C LEU A 11 6.01 28.32 -7.89
N ALA A 12 6.76 27.96 -8.92
CA ALA A 12 7.02 26.61 -9.28
C ALA A 12 8.15 26.09 -8.38
N GLY A 13 7.79 25.36 -7.33
CA GLY A 13 8.73 24.65 -6.51
C GLY A 13 9.30 25.47 -5.34
N VAL A 14 9.10 24.95 -4.19
CA VAL A 14 9.64 25.27 -2.88
C VAL A 14 8.60 25.96 -1.98
N PHE A 15 7.67 25.19 -1.44
CA PHE A 15 7.38 25.41 -0.04
C PHE A 15 8.60 24.87 0.73
N ALA A 16 9.65 25.68 0.77
CA ALA A 16 10.70 25.49 1.74
C ALA A 16 10.03 25.35 3.10
N ALA A 17 10.45 24.37 3.86
CA ALA A 17 10.07 24.16 5.26
C ALA A 17 10.49 25.33 6.18
N ALA A 18 10.65 26.53 5.62
CA ALA A 18 10.97 27.74 6.33
C ALA A 18 9.72 28.23 7.05
N ALA A 19 9.70 27.98 8.37
CA ALA A 19 8.82 28.59 9.36
C ALA A 19 7.33 28.63 8.99
N ALA A 20 6.71 27.45 8.87
CA ALA A 20 5.25 27.41 8.97
C ALA A 20 4.84 27.96 10.36
N PRO A 21 3.86 28.90 10.40
CA PRO A 21 3.40 29.42 11.68
C PRO A 21 2.92 28.29 12.59
N ALA A 22 3.08 28.44 13.91
CA ALA A 22 2.79 27.42 14.92
C ALA A 22 1.37 26.83 14.82
N ALA A 23 0.42 27.52 14.20
CA ALA A 23 -0.93 27.04 13.92
C ALA A 23 -0.96 25.78 13.00
N TRP A 24 0.06 25.57 12.19
CA TRP A 24 0.17 24.41 11.30
C TRP A 24 0.67 23.15 12.03
N ALA A 25 1.27 23.33 13.18
CA ALA A 25 1.80 22.23 14.00
C ALA A 25 0.70 21.48 14.78
N GLN A 26 -0.55 21.98 14.80
CA GLN A 26 -1.62 21.46 15.65
C GLN A 26 -2.69 20.65 14.90
N GLY A 27 -2.40 20.10 13.71
CA GLY A 27 -3.37 19.27 12.98
C GLY A 27 -4.61 20.00 12.48
N GLN A 28 -4.60 21.35 12.46
CA GLN A 28 -5.70 22.13 11.90
C GLN A 28 -5.75 21.94 10.38
N PRO A 29 -6.96 21.74 9.78
CA PRO A 29 -7.08 21.68 8.32
C PRO A 29 -6.62 23.02 7.73
N VAL A 30 -5.87 22.93 6.63
CA VAL A 30 -5.48 24.13 5.86
C VAL A 30 -6.75 24.72 5.26
N ALA A 31 -7.02 26.00 5.46
CA ALA A 31 -8.30 26.63 5.10
C ALA A 31 -8.59 26.69 3.58
N TRP A 32 -7.66 26.22 2.73
CA TRP A 32 -7.79 26.09 1.30
C TRP A 32 -7.05 24.83 0.82
N SER A 33 -7.66 24.07 -0.06
CA SER A 33 -7.11 22.85 -0.67
C SER A 33 -6.43 23.21 -1.98
N PRO A 34 -5.16 23.57 -2.03
CA PRO A 34 -4.51 23.73 -3.32
C PRO A 34 -4.32 22.34 -3.94
N SER A 35 -4.65 22.24 -5.23
CA SER A 35 -4.11 21.15 -6.02
C SER A 35 -2.61 21.40 -6.17
N TYR A 36 -1.78 20.65 -5.47
CA TYR A 36 -0.33 20.79 -5.59
C TYR A 36 0.18 19.74 -6.57
N VAL A 37 0.34 20.17 -7.82
CA VAL A 37 1.01 19.38 -8.85
C VAL A 37 2.45 19.88 -8.93
N GLY A 38 3.35 19.30 -8.14
CA GLY A 38 4.73 19.79 -8.07
C GLY A 38 5.69 18.76 -7.53
N THR A 39 6.94 19.17 -7.38
CA THR A 39 8.00 18.35 -6.82
C THR A 39 8.31 18.81 -5.39
N CYS A 40 8.22 17.88 -4.47
CA CYS A 40 8.53 18.08 -3.06
C CYS A 40 9.38 16.91 -2.54
N THR A 41 10.41 16.55 -3.31
CA THR A 41 11.35 15.49 -2.93
C THR A 41 12.09 15.88 -1.65
N THR A 42 12.25 14.92 -0.72
CA THR A 42 12.91 15.13 0.58
C THR A 42 12.26 16.19 1.50
N CYS A 43 11.04 16.66 1.20
CA CYS A 43 10.34 17.66 2.01
C CYS A 43 10.06 17.18 3.43
N GLU A 44 10.12 18.10 4.39
CA GLU A 44 9.77 17.89 5.79
C GLU A 44 8.29 18.26 6.00
N LEU A 45 7.41 17.28 5.96
CA LEU A 45 5.96 17.44 6.12
C LEU A 45 5.42 16.59 7.28
N SER A 46 6.29 16.19 8.21
CA SER A 46 5.93 15.39 9.39
C SER A 46 4.82 16.06 10.19
N GLY A 47 3.77 15.29 10.52
CA GLY A 47 2.60 15.76 11.27
C GLY A 47 1.74 16.81 10.57
N ARG A 48 1.98 17.13 9.30
CA ARG A 48 1.16 18.11 8.56
C ARG A 48 -0.23 17.57 8.24
N ASN A 49 -1.21 18.46 8.24
CA ASN A 49 -2.57 18.13 7.85
C ASN A 49 -2.80 18.51 6.38
N LEU A 50 -2.94 17.49 5.52
CA LEU A 50 -3.20 17.56 4.10
C LEU A 50 -4.57 16.97 3.74
N THR A 51 -5.48 16.86 4.70
CA THR A 51 -6.81 16.25 4.51
C THR A 51 -7.52 16.79 3.28
N GLY A 52 -7.96 15.89 2.39
CA GLY A 52 -8.72 16.23 1.19
C GLY A 52 -7.92 16.92 0.08
N TRP A 53 -6.60 17.01 0.21
CA TRP A 53 -5.76 17.60 -0.84
C TRP A 53 -5.75 16.75 -2.11
N THR A 54 -5.55 17.42 -3.26
CA THR A 54 -5.29 16.76 -4.53
C THR A 54 -3.79 16.82 -4.84
N LEU A 55 -3.15 15.65 -4.86
CA LEU A 55 -1.72 15.45 -5.09
C LEU A 55 -1.45 14.69 -6.39
N THR A 56 -2.43 14.62 -7.28
CA THR A 56 -2.37 13.83 -8.52
C THR A 56 -1.14 14.17 -9.35
N GLY A 57 -0.32 13.15 -9.66
CA GLY A 57 0.90 13.29 -10.45
C GLY A 57 2.05 14.03 -9.76
N ALA A 58 1.90 14.46 -8.51
CA ALA A 58 2.96 15.15 -7.77
C ALA A 58 4.11 14.19 -7.41
N ASN A 59 5.29 14.76 -7.16
CA ASN A 59 6.46 13.99 -6.74
C ASN A 59 6.86 14.32 -5.30
N TYR A 60 6.66 13.37 -4.40
CA TYR A 60 7.02 13.39 -2.98
C TYR A 60 8.04 12.27 -2.65
N ALA A 61 8.85 11.86 -3.60
CA ALA A 61 9.87 10.84 -3.36
C ALA A 61 10.77 11.25 -2.18
N GLU A 62 11.03 10.30 -1.27
CA GLU A 62 11.86 10.49 -0.09
C GLU A 62 11.38 11.58 0.90
N ALA A 63 10.17 12.11 0.72
CA ALA A 63 9.60 13.09 1.64
C ALA A 63 9.40 12.48 3.03
N LYS A 64 9.62 13.28 4.07
CA LYS A 64 9.32 12.91 5.44
C LYS A 64 7.93 13.41 5.80
N MET A 65 7.02 12.48 5.99
CA MET A 65 5.60 12.71 6.25
C MET A 65 5.10 11.82 7.40
N ASP A 66 6.00 11.45 8.31
CA ASP A 66 5.62 10.66 9.47
C ASP A 66 4.51 11.37 10.26
N ARG A 67 3.49 10.61 10.66
CA ARG A 67 2.30 11.12 11.36
C ARG A 67 1.54 12.22 10.62
N ALA A 68 1.80 12.43 9.31
CA ALA A 68 0.99 13.36 8.51
C ALA A 68 -0.46 12.88 8.41
N VAL A 69 -1.39 13.82 8.26
CA VAL A 69 -2.80 13.54 8.05
C VAL A 69 -3.09 13.68 6.56
N LEU A 70 -3.31 12.53 5.90
CA LEU A 70 -3.57 12.39 4.47
C LEU A 70 -4.96 11.77 4.22
N SER A 71 -5.87 11.87 5.20
CA SER A 71 -7.22 11.33 5.04
C SER A 71 -7.94 12.03 3.89
N ASP A 72 -8.70 11.25 3.10
CA ASP A 72 -9.46 11.72 1.95
C ASP A 72 -8.61 12.40 0.84
N VAL A 73 -7.30 12.22 0.84
CA VAL A 73 -6.41 12.77 -0.19
C VAL A 73 -6.64 12.05 -1.52
N ASN A 74 -6.67 12.81 -2.62
CA ASN A 74 -6.60 12.28 -3.98
C ASN A 74 -5.14 12.37 -4.49
N ALA A 75 -4.45 11.24 -4.57
CA ALA A 75 -3.05 11.11 -4.92
C ALA A 75 -2.85 10.12 -6.09
N VAL A 76 -3.73 10.19 -7.10
CA VAL A 76 -3.63 9.34 -8.30
C VAL A 76 -2.29 9.60 -9.00
N SER A 77 -1.56 8.51 -9.35
CA SER A 77 -0.26 8.55 -10.04
C SER A 77 0.81 9.40 -9.33
N VAL A 78 0.68 9.63 -8.03
CA VAL A 78 1.67 10.34 -7.22
C VAL A 78 2.94 9.50 -7.08
N ASN A 79 4.09 10.14 -6.97
CA ASN A 79 5.33 9.48 -6.60
C ASN A 79 5.64 9.71 -5.11
N PHE A 80 5.61 8.64 -4.32
CA PHE A 80 6.02 8.57 -2.91
C PHE A 80 7.12 7.50 -2.70
N GLU A 81 7.91 7.20 -3.74
CA GLU A 81 9.00 6.23 -3.60
C GLU A 81 9.88 6.58 -2.41
N ARG A 82 10.13 5.60 -1.54
CA ARG A 82 10.95 5.72 -0.33
C ARG A 82 10.55 6.83 0.66
N ALA A 83 9.37 7.43 0.51
CA ALA A 83 8.87 8.41 1.47
C ALA A 83 8.64 7.77 2.85
N ASP A 84 8.73 8.57 3.91
CA ASP A 84 8.43 8.14 5.27
C ASP A 84 7.01 8.59 5.65
N LEU A 85 6.07 7.66 5.66
CA LEU A 85 4.66 7.82 6.06
C LEU A 85 4.36 7.03 7.35
N THR A 86 5.38 6.78 8.17
CA THR A 86 5.24 6.06 9.43
C THR A 86 4.17 6.70 10.31
N GLY A 87 3.16 5.93 10.72
CA GLY A 87 2.05 6.39 11.54
C GLY A 87 1.13 7.42 10.90
N ALA A 88 1.24 7.66 9.58
CA ALA A 88 0.36 8.60 8.87
C ALA A 88 -1.10 8.15 8.90
N ASP A 89 -2.02 9.09 8.88
CA ASP A 89 -3.46 8.85 8.72
C ASP A 89 -3.85 9.01 7.26
N MET A 90 -4.03 7.89 6.57
CA MET A 90 -4.35 7.81 5.14
C MET A 90 -5.74 7.20 4.90
N ARG A 91 -6.64 7.31 5.86
CA ARG A 91 -7.99 6.74 5.76
C ARG A 91 -8.72 7.33 4.56
N ARG A 92 -9.33 6.44 3.75
CA ARG A 92 -10.09 6.76 2.52
C ARG A 92 -9.29 7.53 1.47
N ALA A 93 -7.97 7.59 1.60
CA ALA A 93 -7.11 8.23 0.59
C ALA A 93 -7.04 7.37 -0.69
N VAL A 94 -6.93 8.03 -1.84
CA VAL A 94 -6.90 7.40 -3.16
C VAL A 94 -5.52 7.53 -3.77
N PHE A 95 -4.83 6.41 -3.94
CA PHE A 95 -3.46 6.29 -4.47
C PHE A 95 -3.41 5.36 -5.70
N THR A 96 -4.45 5.40 -6.53
CA THR A 96 -4.50 4.59 -7.76
C THR A 96 -3.30 4.87 -8.65
N ASN A 97 -2.63 3.80 -9.11
CA ASN A 97 -1.41 3.85 -9.94
C ASN A 97 -0.26 4.67 -9.31
N ALA A 98 -0.24 4.85 -8.00
CA ALA A 98 0.83 5.57 -7.31
C ALA A 98 2.13 4.75 -7.27
N LYS A 99 3.26 5.45 -7.27
CA LYS A 99 4.58 4.87 -7.03
C LYS A 99 4.89 4.95 -5.55
N LEU A 100 4.87 3.80 -4.87
CA LEU A 100 5.06 3.64 -3.44
C LEU A 100 6.19 2.64 -3.13
N ALA A 101 7.08 2.36 -4.10
CA ALA A 101 8.16 1.40 -3.90
C ALA A 101 9.06 1.81 -2.72
N GLY A 102 9.30 0.88 -1.79
CA GLY A 102 10.11 1.11 -0.61
C GLY A 102 9.55 2.13 0.39
N VAL A 103 8.30 2.55 0.28
CA VAL A 103 7.66 3.49 1.21
C VAL A 103 7.59 2.90 2.62
N LYS A 104 7.77 3.74 3.65
CA LYS A 104 7.57 3.34 5.05
C LYS A 104 6.16 3.70 5.49
N LEU A 105 5.37 2.69 5.83
CA LEU A 105 3.96 2.77 6.26
C LEU A 105 3.74 2.08 7.61
N THR A 106 4.82 1.88 8.39
CA THR A 106 4.73 1.20 9.68
C THR A 106 3.69 1.88 10.58
N GLY A 107 2.68 1.13 11.05
CA GLY A 107 1.62 1.63 11.90
C GLY A 107 0.70 2.68 11.27
N ALA A 108 0.73 2.86 9.95
CA ALA A 108 -0.16 3.80 9.26
C ALA A 108 -1.62 3.38 9.37
N ARG A 109 -2.53 4.33 9.39
CA ARG A 109 -3.98 4.13 9.42
C ARG A 109 -4.53 4.25 8.00
N MET A 110 -4.86 3.12 7.39
CA MET A 110 -5.19 3.01 5.97
C MET A 110 -6.57 2.37 5.74
N MET A 111 -7.50 2.49 6.69
CA MET A 111 -8.86 1.94 6.55
C MET A 111 -9.56 2.56 5.33
N GLY A 112 -10.09 1.70 4.44
CA GLY A 112 -10.74 2.13 3.21
C GLY A 112 -9.81 2.84 2.21
N PHE A 113 -8.49 2.67 2.36
CA PHE A 113 -7.47 3.17 1.42
C PHE A 113 -7.61 2.50 0.05
N SER A 114 -7.43 3.25 -1.02
CA SER A 114 -7.43 2.71 -2.38
C SER A 114 -6.07 2.88 -3.03
N ALA A 115 -5.44 1.76 -3.42
CA ALA A 115 -4.16 1.72 -4.13
C ALA A 115 -4.23 0.75 -5.33
N ILE A 116 -5.30 0.84 -6.12
CA ILE A 116 -5.51 0.01 -7.30
C ILE A 116 -4.35 0.23 -8.27
N GLY A 117 -3.68 -0.87 -8.67
CA GLY A 117 -2.54 -0.84 -9.59
C GLY A 117 -1.29 -0.11 -9.09
N ALA A 118 -1.22 0.27 -7.81
CA ALA A 118 -0.07 0.97 -7.25
C ALA A 118 1.14 0.03 -7.09
N ASP A 119 2.34 0.60 -7.18
CA ASP A 119 3.58 -0.12 -6.88
C ASP A 119 3.99 0.07 -5.42
N LEU A 120 3.79 -0.94 -4.61
CA LEU A 120 4.15 -1.04 -3.18
C LEU A 120 5.31 -2.03 -2.97
N SER A 121 6.11 -2.30 -4.01
CA SER A 121 7.21 -3.27 -3.91
C SER A 121 8.19 -2.87 -2.82
N GLY A 122 8.58 -3.83 -1.96
CA GLY A 122 9.47 -3.61 -0.84
C GLY A 122 8.96 -2.64 0.23
N ALA A 123 7.69 -2.24 0.20
CA ALA A 123 7.12 -1.32 1.19
C ALA A 123 7.14 -1.90 2.60
N ALA A 124 7.43 -1.07 3.60
CA ALA A 124 7.40 -1.45 5.02
C ALA A 124 6.02 -1.13 5.63
N ILE A 125 5.12 -2.12 5.69
CA ILE A 125 3.71 -1.97 6.09
C ILE A 125 3.45 -2.66 7.45
N TYR A 126 4.46 -2.75 8.29
CA TYR A 126 4.37 -3.43 9.59
C TYR A 126 3.26 -2.85 10.46
N GLY A 127 2.33 -3.70 10.93
CA GLY A 127 1.27 -3.31 11.85
C GLY A 127 0.34 -2.20 11.36
N ALA A 128 0.34 -1.89 10.06
CA ALA A 128 -0.57 -0.91 9.49
C ALA A 128 -2.01 -1.44 9.48
N ASN A 129 -2.99 -0.56 9.58
CA ASN A 129 -4.40 -0.92 9.49
C ASN A 129 -4.93 -0.63 8.07
N LEU A 130 -5.12 -1.71 7.28
CA LEU A 130 -5.66 -1.70 5.91
C LEU A 130 -7.06 -2.34 5.85
N GLU A 131 -7.81 -2.36 6.94
CA GLU A 131 -9.16 -2.93 6.94
C GLU A 131 -10.03 -2.29 5.86
N GLY A 132 -10.65 -3.13 5.02
CA GLY A 132 -11.50 -2.71 3.91
C GLY A 132 -10.76 -1.92 2.81
N ALA A 133 -9.42 -1.96 2.76
CA ALA A 133 -8.66 -1.30 1.70
C ALA A 133 -8.84 -2.01 0.35
N THR A 134 -8.68 -1.27 -0.75
CA THR A 134 -8.73 -1.79 -2.12
C THR A 134 -7.33 -1.73 -2.74
N LEU A 135 -6.73 -2.89 -2.98
CA LEU A 135 -5.37 -3.09 -3.49
C LEU A 135 -5.37 -3.96 -4.76
N ILE A 136 -6.46 -3.90 -5.54
CA ILE A 136 -6.64 -4.71 -6.75
C ILE A 136 -5.50 -4.45 -7.73
N GLY A 137 -4.82 -5.53 -8.15
CA GLY A 137 -3.69 -5.45 -9.08
C GLY A 137 -2.45 -4.74 -8.56
N ALA A 138 -2.40 -4.37 -7.27
CA ALA A 138 -1.23 -3.72 -6.70
C ALA A 138 0.00 -4.64 -6.70
N ASN A 139 1.18 -4.04 -6.92
CA ASN A 139 2.45 -4.74 -6.78
C ASN A 139 2.95 -4.65 -5.34
N LEU A 140 2.82 -5.73 -4.58
CA LEU A 140 3.30 -5.89 -3.20
C LEU A 140 4.49 -6.86 -3.13
N LYS A 141 5.23 -6.99 -4.23
CA LYS A 141 6.40 -7.88 -4.28
C LYS A 141 7.39 -7.51 -3.18
N ASP A 142 7.84 -8.51 -2.41
CA ASP A 142 8.79 -8.37 -1.30
C ASP A 142 8.34 -7.36 -0.21
N ALA A 143 7.06 -6.99 -0.15
CA ALA A 143 6.53 -6.07 0.86
C ALA A 143 6.47 -6.72 2.24
N HIS A 144 6.66 -5.91 3.28
CA HIS A 144 6.67 -6.34 4.68
C HIS A 144 5.32 -6.00 5.34
N LEU A 145 4.39 -6.96 5.37
CA LEU A 145 3.02 -6.85 5.90
C LEU A 145 2.86 -7.56 7.25
N MET A 146 3.96 -7.84 7.95
CA MET A 146 3.90 -8.57 9.22
C MET A 146 3.00 -7.84 10.22
N THR A 147 2.09 -8.57 10.85
CA THR A 147 1.10 -8.05 11.81
C THR A 147 0.15 -6.97 11.26
N ALA A 148 0.11 -6.74 9.94
CA ALA A 148 -0.85 -5.81 9.33
C ALA A 148 -2.28 -6.32 9.48
N LEU A 149 -3.24 -5.39 9.61
CA LEU A 149 -4.66 -5.67 9.65
C LEU A 149 -5.25 -5.47 8.25
N LEU A 150 -5.61 -6.55 7.58
CA LEU A 150 -6.13 -6.58 6.21
C LEU A 150 -7.58 -7.10 6.14
N GLY A 151 -8.25 -7.19 7.29
CA GLY A 151 -9.61 -7.73 7.36
C GLY A 151 -10.55 -7.09 6.34
N GLY A 152 -11.17 -7.92 5.47
CA GLY A 152 -12.08 -7.48 4.43
C GLY A 152 -11.45 -6.64 3.30
N ALA A 153 -10.13 -6.54 3.20
CA ALA A 153 -9.48 -5.86 2.10
C ALA A 153 -9.58 -6.65 0.79
N ASP A 154 -9.54 -5.96 -0.36
CA ASP A 154 -9.51 -6.57 -1.68
C ASP A 154 -8.11 -6.48 -2.31
N LEU A 155 -7.43 -7.62 -2.40
CA LEU A 155 -6.13 -7.81 -3.04
C LEU A 155 -6.26 -8.69 -4.30
N SER A 156 -7.42 -8.68 -4.95
CA SER A 156 -7.63 -9.46 -6.16
C SER A 156 -6.53 -9.14 -7.19
N THR A 157 -5.96 -10.17 -7.79
CA THR A 157 -4.87 -10.11 -8.78
C THR A 157 -3.58 -9.41 -8.31
N ALA A 158 -3.46 -9.06 -7.04
CA ALA A 158 -2.25 -8.43 -6.51
C ALA A 158 -1.02 -9.34 -6.62
N ASN A 159 0.14 -8.73 -6.79
CA ASN A 159 1.41 -9.42 -6.78
C ASN A 159 2.03 -9.39 -5.38
N LEU A 160 1.91 -10.48 -4.65
CA LEU A 160 2.46 -10.68 -3.30
C LEU A 160 3.70 -11.60 -3.30
N GLN A 161 4.40 -11.71 -4.44
CA GLN A 161 5.59 -12.56 -4.53
C GLN A 161 6.61 -12.15 -3.47
N GLY A 162 7.09 -13.14 -2.68
CA GLY A 162 8.08 -12.91 -1.64
C GLY A 162 7.60 -12.05 -0.46
N ALA A 163 6.32 -11.65 -0.44
CA ALA A 163 5.79 -10.82 0.63
C ALA A 163 5.82 -11.52 1.99
N PHE A 164 6.03 -10.74 3.04
CA PHE A 164 6.06 -11.19 4.43
C PHE A 164 4.73 -10.85 5.10
N LEU A 165 3.87 -11.84 5.30
CA LEU A 165 2.53 -11.72 5.90
C LEU A 165 2.46 -12.44 7.25
N ASP A 166 3.61 -12.71 7.88
CA ASP A 166 3.63 -13.43 9.14
C ASP A 166 2.75 -12.71 10.18
N ARG A 167 1.81 -13.44 10.79
CA ARG A 167 0.84 -12.97 11.78
C ARG A 167 -0.06 -11.82 11.30
N ALA A 168 -0.21 -11.62 10.01
CA ALA A 168 -1.19 -10.67 9.47
C ALA A 168 -2.62 -11.16 9.73
N ASP A 169 -3.54 -10.23 9.90
CA ASP A 169 -4.97 -10.51 9.95
C ASP A 169 -5.56 -10.37 8.55
N LEU A 170 -5.84 -11.51 7.92
CA LEU A 170 -6.39 -11.63 6.57
C LEU A 170 -7.85 -12.11 6.59
N ARG A 171 -8.56 -11.97 7.71
CA ARG A 171 -9.95 -12.46 7.83
C ARG A 171 -10.85 -11.79 6.80
N GLY A 172 -11.57 -12.61 6.02
CA GLY A 172 -12.48 -12.14 4.98
C GLY A 172 -11.81 -11.36 3.86
N THR A 173 -10.49 -11.40 3.74
CA THR A 173 -9.72 -10.73 2.66
C THR A 173 -9.98 -11.44 1.33
N VAL A 174 -10.12 -10.68 0.24
CA VAL A 174 -10.24 -11.22 -1.12
C VAL A 174 -8.86 -11.20 -1.79
N LEU A 175 -8.33 -12.39 -2.13
CA LEU A 175 -7.03 -12.59 -2.79
C LEU A 175 -7.18 -13.37 -4.10
N ASN A 176 -8.32 -13.22 -4.76
CA ASN A 176 -8.63 -13.98 -5.97
C ASN A 176 -7.64 -13.68 -7.10
N GLY A 177 -7.05 -14.74 -7.69
CA GLY A 177 -6.03 -14.62 -8.70
C GLY A 177 -4.70 -14.02 -8.23
N ALA A 178 -4.53 -13.72 -6.94
CA ALA A 178 -3.31 -13.16 -6.40
C ALA A 178 -2.11 -14.10 -6.59
N ASN A 179 -0.94 -13.51 -6.74
CA ASN A 179 0.28 -14.27 -6.80
C ASN A 179 1.03 -14.21 -5.46
N LEU A 180 0.99 -15.30 -4.75
CA LEU A 180 1.64 -15.51 -3.45
C LEU A 180 2.89 -16.39 -3.55
N ARG A 181 3.54 -16.41 -4.71
CA ARG A 181 4.78 -17.18 -4.89
C ARG A 181 5.81 -16.76 -3.83
N ASP A 182 6.42 -17.75 -3.17
CA ASP A 182 7.45 -17.56 -2.13
C ASP A 182 7.02 -16.64 -0.97
N ALA A 183 5.71 -16.33 -0.83
CA ALA A 183 5.19 -15.53 0.27
C ALA A 183 5.22 -16.30 1.60
N ARG A 184 5.36 -15.57 2.71
CA ARG A 184 5.37 -16.13 4.05
C ARG A 184 4.11 -15.70 4.80
N LEU A 185 3.33 -16.69 5.26
CA LEU A 185 2.07 -16.46 5.95
C LEU A 185 2.05 -17.11 7.36
N ASN A 186 3.22 -17.33 7.98
CA ASN A 186 3.29 -18.05 9.26
C ASN A 186 2.49 -17.32 10.35
N GLY A 187 1.52 -18.03 10.91
CA GLY A 187 0.62 -17.50 11.94
C GLY A 187 -0.39 -16.46 11.46
N ALA A 188 -0.51 -16.24 10.15
CA ALA A 188 -1.56 -15.37 9.60
C ALA A 188 -2.94 -15.98 9.83
N ASN A 189 -3.93 -15.15 10.15
CA ASN A 189 -5.32 -15.55 10.27
C ASN A 189 -6.05 -15.33 8.94
N ILE A 190 -6.45 -16.42 8.28
CA ILE A 190 -7.09 -16.41 6.95
C ILE A 190 -8.56 -16.84 7.00
N ALA A 191 -9.19 -16.88 8.17
CA ALA A 191 -10.58 -17.31 8.33
C ALA A 191 -11.51 -16.50 7.41
N GLY A 192 -12.30 -17.18 6.59
CA GLY A 192 -13.22 -16.58 5.62
C GLY A 192 -12.55 -15.83 4.45
N ALA A 193 -11.22 -15.91 4.30
CA ALA A 193 -10.54 -15.32 3.16
C ALA A 193 -10.83 -16.08 1.86
N SER A 194 -10.85 -15.38 0.73
CA SER A 194 -11.02 -15.98 -0.60
C SER A 194 -9.69 -15.95 -1.36
N PHE A 195 -9.21 -17.14 -1.74
CA PHE A 195 -8.00 -17.36 -2.53
C PHE A 195 -8.31 -18.02 -3.88
N LYS A 196 -9.50 -17.79 -4.44
CA LYS A 196 -9.87 -18.39 -5.73
C LYS A 196 -8.83 -18.10 -6.79
N ASP A 197 -8.40 -19.16 -7.49
CA ASP A 197 -7.36 -19.06 -8.52
C ASP A 197 -6.01 -18.47 -8.07
N ALA A 198 -5.79 -18.29 -6.78
CA ALA A 198 -4.53 -17.77 -6.24
C ALA A 198 -3.39 -18.78 -6.41
N ARG A 199 -2.18 -18.29 -6.52
CA ARG A 199 -0.98 -19.09 -6.79
C ARG A 199 0.01 -19.01 -5.64
N PHE A 200 0.40 -20.19 -5.12
CA PHE A 200 1.25 -20.37 -3.94
C PHE A 200 2.58 -21.12 -4.20
N PRO A 201 3.20 -21.15 -5.39
CA PRO A 201 4.44 -21.88 -5.54
C PRO A 201 5.50 -21.40 -4.56
N GLY A 202 6.04 -22.32 -3.72
CA GLY A 202 7.05 -22.00 -2.72
C GLY A 202 6.56 -21.24 -1.48
N ALA A 203 5.29 -20.89 -1.39
CA ALA A 203 4.75 -20.17 -0.25
C ALA A 203 4.75 -21.01 1.03
N ASP A 204 4.83 -20.35 2.18
CA ASP A 204 4.78 -20.98 3.51
C ASP A 204 3.47 -20.61 4.23
N LEU A 205 2.54 -21.58 4.25
CA LEU A 205 1.25 -21.51 4.94
C LEU A 205 1.20 -22.48 6.13
N GLN A 206 2.33 -23.07 6.56
CA GLN A 206 2.36 -24.22 7.47
C GLN A 206 1.64 -23.96 8.80
N SER A 207 1.61 -22.75 9.29
CA SER A 207 1.00 -22.38 10.57
C SER A 207 -0.10 -21.32 10.45
N VAL A 208 -0.75 -21.19 9.28
CA VAL A 208 -1.92 -20.30 9.13
C VAL A 208 -3.08 -20.79 10.01
N VAL A 209 -3.94 -19.86 10.41
CA VAL A 209 -5.10 -20.12 11.25
C VAL A 209 -6.38 -19.86 10.43
N GLY A 210 -7.40 -20.71 10.61
CA GLY A 210 -8.71 -20.53 9.96
C GLY A 210 -8.74 -20.95 8.48
N PHE A 211 -7.85 -21.86 8.07
CA PHE A 211 -7.81 -22.32 6.69
C PHE A 211 -9.02 -23.16 6.28
N GLU A 212 -9.70 -23.79 7.24
CA GLU A 212 -10.93 -24.55 7.01
C GLU A 212 -12.11 -23.66 6.59
N GLU A 213 -12.06 -22.38 6.93
CA GLU A 213 -13.09 -21.39 6.58
C GLU A 213 -12.74 -20.61 5.31
N ALA A 214 -11.52 -20.78 4.78
CA ALA A 214 -11.03 -20.05 3.61
C ALA A 214 -11.37 -20.80 2.32
N ASP A 215 -11.60 -20.05 1.25
CA ASP A 215 -11.94 -20.58 -0.07
C ASP A 215 -10.70 -20.63 -0.98
N PHE A 216 -10.28 -21.87 -1.33
CA PHE A 216 -9.14 -22.13 -2.22
C PHE A 216 -9.56 -22.71 -3.59
N GLU A 217 -10.80 -22.47 -4.04
CA GLU A 217 -11.26 -22.95 -5.36
C GLU A 217 -10.30 -22.49 -6.46
N GLY A 218 -9.82 -23.42 -7.29
CA GLY A 218 -8.88 -23.13 -8.37
C GLY A 218 -7.46 -22.75 -7.95
N ALA A 219 -7.21 -22.59 -6.65
CA ALA A 219 -5.87 -22.26 -6.14
C ALA A 219 -4.89 -23.39 -6.39
N CYS A 220 -3.62 -23.05 -6.57
CA CYS A 220 -2.56 -24.02 -6.82
C CYS A 220 -1.25 -23.70 -6.11
N GLY A 221 -0.44 -24.73 -5.91
CA GLY A 221 0.87 -24.63 -5.28
C GLY A 221 1.99 -25.28 -6.09
N SER A 222 3.03 -25.69 -5.43
CA SER A 222 4.13 -26.50 -5.96
C SER A 222 4.59 -27.54 -4.92
N LEU A 223 5.54 -28.38 -5.28
CA LEU A 223 6.13 -29.33 -4.35
C LEU A 223 6.87 -28.66 -3.18
N THR A 224 7.25 -27.39 -3.33
CA THR A 224 7.92 -26.61 -2.29
C THR A 224 6.95 -25.75 -1.47
N THR A 225 5.66 -25.74 -1.79
CA THR A 225 4.63 -25.08 -0.99
C THR A 225 4.43 -25.81 0.33
N ARG A 226 4.57 -25.09 1.43
CA ARG A 226 4.35 -25.63 2.78
C ARG A 226 2.92 -25.37 3.19
N LEU A 227 2.19 -26.44 3.49
CA LEU A 227 0.77 -26.41 3.85
C LEU A 227 0.56 -26.94 5.27
N PRO A 228 -0.54 -26.56 5.95
CA PRO A 228 -1.02 -27.25 7.13
C PRO A 228 -1.18 -28.76 6.86
N PRO A 229 -1.10 -29.63 7.89
CA PRO A 229 -1.12 -31.09 7.71
C PRO A 229 -2.32 -31.62 6.91
N ASP A 230 -3.49 -31.01 7.09
CA ASP A 230 -4.76 -31.46 6.50
C ASP A 230 -5.13 -30.74 5.20
N MET A 231 -4.33 -29.75 4.79
CA MET A 231 -4.55 -28.97 3.56
C MET A 231 -3.86 -29.60 2.35
N ARG A 232 -4.50 -29.55 1.19
CA ARG A 232 -3.92 -29.98 -0.11
C ARG A 232 -4.23 -28.94 -1.17
N LEU A 233 -3.24 -28.62 -1.99
CA LEU A 233 -3.40 -27.80 -3.18
C LEU A 233 -2.87 -28.55 -4.41
N PRO A 234 -3.54 -28.47 -5.57
CA PRO A 234 -3.01 -29.02 -6.81
C PRO A 234 -1.74 -28.27 -7.23
N THR A 235 -0.90 -28.93 -8.03
CA THR A 235 0.27 -28.29 -8.61
C THR A 235 -0.16 -27.31 -9.69
N CYS A 236 0.40 -26.09 -9.68
CA CYS A 236 0.11 -25.09 -10.70
C CYS A 236 0.49 -25.57 -12.10
N THR A 237 -0.40 -25.41 -13.06
CA THR A 237 -0.14 -25.70 -14.47
C THR A 237 0.79 -24.67 -15.09
N LYS A 238 1.41 -25.01 -16.24
CA LYS A 238 2.24 -24.05 -16.99
C LYS A 238 1.46 -22.78 -17.36
N ALA A 239 0.18 -22.90 -17.72
CA ALA A 239 -0.68 -21.77 -18.05
C ALA A 239 -0.88 -20.85 -16.83
N GLN A 240 -1.15 -21.41 -15.64
CA GLN A 240 -1.29 -20.63 -14.40
C GLN A 240 0.02 -19.93 -13.99
N LEU A 241 1.19 -20.48 -14.36
CA LEU A 241 2.48 -19.85 -14.08
C LEU A 241 2.86 -18.79 -15.12
N ALA A 242 2.33 -18.87 -16.34
CA ALA A 242 2.70 -18.01 -17.48
C ALA A 242 1.96 -16.65 -17.53
N VAL A 243 0.92 -16.45 -16.75
CA VAL A 243 0.09 -15.21 -16.73
C VAL A 243 0.89 -13.94 -16.37
N ARG A 244 2.21 -14.02 -16.23
CA ARG A 244 3.08 -12.94 -15.82
C ARG A 244 3.90 -12.24 -16.87
N LEU A 245 3.99 -12.78 -18.07
CA LEU A 245 4.92 -12.21 -19.07
C LEU A 245 4.30 -11.03 -19.85
N SER A 246 3.04 -10.68 -19.57
CA SER A 246 2.34 -9.58 -20.28
C SER A 246 2.13 -8.31 -19.46
N ALA A 247 2.63 -8.24 -18.23
CA ALA A 247 2.42 -7.11 -17.32
C ALA A 247 3.70 -6.38 -16.90
N ASP A 248 4.88 -6.81 -17.36
CA ASP A 248 6.10 -6.02 -17.23
C ASP A 248 6.21 -5.10 -18.46
N PRO A 249 6.00 -3.79 -18.35
CA PRO A 249 6.42 -2.87 -19.41
C PRO A 249 7.96 -2.84 -19.41
N GLU A 250 8.55 -3.01 -20.59
CA GLU A 250 9.98 -2.76 -20.85
C GLU A 250 10.42 -1.35 -20.44
#